data_8b0f7733b0feaf8b6c0f8d9312904ee4
#
_entry.id   8b0f7733b0feaf8b6c0f8d9312904ee4
#
_cell.length_a   1.000
_cell.length_b   1.000
_cell.length_c   1.000
_cell.angle_alpha   90.00
_cell.angle_beta   90.00
_cell.angle_gamma   90.00
#
_symmetry.space_group_name_H-M   'P 1'
#
loop_
_entity.id
_entity.type
_entity.pdbx_description
1 polymer ?
#
loop_
_entity_poly.entity_id
_entity_poly.type
_entity_poly.pdbx_seq_one_letter_code
_entity_poly.pdbx_strand_id
1 'polypeptide(L)'
;KFLNNKLAVLGLILFTIIILATIFAPLLSPYDPLKVDLRSMRQPPSLDHWFGTDNTGRDVFSRVLYGGRVSIFVGLGSSLMAALIGLAIGCYGGYRGGWVDVIALRISEIFTSFPQIILVLLLVSITGQSLTNLFVIFILTGWGGMYRLSRARMLSLREEEYVQALESFGISTFKICYKHMLPNALGPVMVMITLSTAMFILTEAGLSFLGLGVPLNVPTWGNILNVATDIVVLQNYWWMWAPVGIVISVFVLAVNFIGDGLRDSTDPSQQG
;
A
#
# COMPACT_ATOMS: atom_id res chain seq x y z
N LYS A 1 -5.55 -24.00 -3.57
CA LYS A 1 -6.35 -23.14 -4.44
C LYS A 1 -5.55 -21.93 -4.96
N PHE A 2 -4.96 -21.11 -4.12
CA PHE A 2 -4.14 -19.95 -4.52
C PHE A 2 -3.08 -20.30 -5.58
N LEU A 3 -2.31 -21.35 -5.39
CA LEU A 3 -1.27 -21.83 -6.32
C LEU A 3 -1.82 -22.34 -7.67
N ASN A 4 -3.10 -22.61 -7.77
CA ASN A 4 -3.74 -23.01 -9.03
C ASN A 4 -4.15 -21.78 -9.89
N ASN A 5 -4.22 -20.61 -9.31
CA ASN A 5 -4.46 -19.36 -10.05
C ASN A 5 -3.12 -18.85 -10.61
N LYS A 6 -2.93 -19.01 -11.93
CA LYS A 6 -1.68 -18.65 -12.62
C LYS A 6 -1.34 -17.15 -12.49
N LEU A 7 -2.36 -16.28 -12.50
CA LEU A 7 -2.14 -14.84 -12.34
C LEU A 7 -1.69 -14.49 -10.93
N ALA A 8 -2.27 -15.14 -9.90
CA ALA A 8 -1.83 -14.96 -8.52
C ALA A 8 -0.38 -15.39 -8.30
N VAL A 9 0.01 -16.53 -8.89
CA VAL A 9 1.41 -17.01 -8.84
C VAL A 9 2.34 -16.05 -9.57
N LEU A 10 1.96 -15.55 -10.76
CA LEU A 10 2.73 -14.54 -11.48
C LEU A 10 2.87 -13.26 -10.64
N GLY A 11 1.77 -12.78 -10.05
CA GLY A 11 1.77 -11.63 -9.16
C GLY A 11 2.72 -11.82 -7.97
N LEU A 12 2.69 -12.99 -7.33
CA LEU A 12 3.58 -13.32 -6.22
C LEU A 12 5.05 -13.32 -6.62
N ILE A 13 5.37 -13.87 -7.80
CA ILE A 13 6.75 -13.87 -8.33
C ILE A 13 7.21 -12.44 -8.59
N LEU A 14 6.43 -11.63 -9.31
CA LEU A 14 6.77 -10.24 -9.62
C LEU A 14 6.92 -9.39 -8.35
N PHE A 15 5.99 -9.52 -7.41
CA PHE A 15 6.05 -8.87 -6.12
C PHE A 15 7.33 -9.24 -5.36
N THR A 16 7.64 -10.53 -5.28
CA THR A 16 8.84 -11.02 -4.59
C THR A 16 10.12 -10.50 -5.24
N ILE A 17 10.20 -10.50 -6.58
CA ILE A 17 11.35 -9.95 -7.32
C ILE A 17 11.55 -8.47 -6.98
N ILE A 18 10.48 -7.66 -7.05
CA ILE A 18 10.58 -6.22 -6.77
C ILE A 18 10.96 -5.98 -5.30
N ILE A 19 10.34 -6.68 -4.36
CA ILE A 19 10.68 -6.58 -2.93
C ILE A 19 12.15 -6.93 -2.68
N LEU A 20 12.63 -8.05 -3.22
CA LEU A 20 14.02 -8.47 -3.05
C LEU A 20 14.97 -7.45 -3.71
N ALA A 21 14.66 -6.98 -4.93
CA ALA A 21 15.47 -5.97 -5.59
C ALA A 21 15.57 -4.68 -4.77
N THR A 22 14.47 -4.22 -4.15
CA THR A 22 14.48 -3.03 -3.30
C THR A 22 15.18 -3.25 -1.96
N ILE A 23 15.00 -4.41 -1.31
CA ILE A 23 15.72 -4.74 -0.07
C ILE A 23 17.22 -4.80 -0.32
N PHE A 24 17.63 -5.48 -1.38
CA PHE A 24 19.04 -5.62 -1.77
C PHE A 24 19.56 -4.45 -2.61
N ALA A 25 18.86 -3.31 -2.65
CA ALA A 25 19.30 -2.10 -3.34
C ALA A 25 20.77 -1.70 -3.04
N PRO A 26 21.27 -1.77 -1.78
CA PRO A 26 22.67 -1.43 -1.50
C PRO A 26 23.69 -2.37 -2.16
N LEU A 27 23.29 -3.60 -2.52
CA LEU A 27 24.17 -4.57 -3.20
C LEU A 27 24.00 -4.52 -4.73
N LEU A 28 22.82 -4.17 -5.20
CA LEU A 28 22.48 -4.14 -6.64
C LEU A 28 22.73 -2.80 -7.29
N SER A 29 22.74 -1.71 -6.49
CA SER A 29 22.91 -0.36 -6.97
C SER A 29 24.40 -0.07 -7.18
N PRO A 30 24.85 0.28 -8.40
CA PRO A 30 26.24 0.64 -8.65
C PRO A 30 26.59 2.04 -8.12
N TYR A 31 25.59 2.90 -7.87
CA TYR A 31 25.78 4.30 -7.49
C TYR A 31 24.95 4.68 -6.27
N ASP A 32 25.39 5.73 -5.56
CA ASP A 32 24.58 6.40 -4.54
C ASP A 32 23.39 7.12 -5.22
N PRO A 33 22.14 6.85 -4.84
CA PRO A 33 20.94 7.41 -5.48
C PRO A 33 20.82 8.94 -5.34
N LEU A 34 21.57 9.56 -4.44
CA LEU A 34 21.56 11.00 -4.17
C LEU A 34 22.79 11.73 -4.76
N LYS A 35 23.80 11.00 -5.22
CA LYS A 35 25.04 11.60 -5.75
C LYS A 35 24.76 12.32 -7.06
N VAL A 36 24.96 13.64 -7.04
CA VAL A 36 24.86 14.52 -8.20
C VAL A 36 26.16 14.47 -8.99
N ASP A 37 26.08 14.28 -10.32
CA ASP A 37 27.18 14.40 -11.25
C ASP A 37 26.78 15.25 -12.48
N LEU A 38 27.09 16.53 -12.41
CA LEU A 38 26.74 17.48 -13.47
C LEU A 38 27.40 17.20 -14.83
N ARG A 39 28.43 16.31 -14.88
CA ARG A 39 29.07 15.90 -16.12
C ARG A 39 28.26 14.82 -16.84
N SER A 40 27.43 14.10 -16.11
CA SER A 40 26.63 12.99 -16.60
C SER A 40 25.13 13.32 -16.69
N MET A 41 24.76 14.61 -16.86
CA MET A 41 23.37 15.04 -16.93
C MET A 41 22.65 14.47 -18.15
N ARG A 42 21.44 13.94 -17.96
CA ARG A 42 20.51 13.47 -19.01
C ARG A 42 21.15 12.47 -19.98
N GLN A 43 22.09 11.65 -19.52
CA GLN A 43 22.67 10.61 -20.38
C GLN A 43 21.67 9.48 -20.61
N PRO A 44 21.58 8.97 -21.86
CA PRO A 44 20.73 7.83 -22.18
C PRO A 44 21.25 6.55 -21.50
N PRO A 45 20.45 5.47 -21.50
CA PRO A 45 20.87 4.16 -21.00
C PRO A 45 22.16 3.70 -21.63
N SER A 46 23.10 3.22 -20.80
CA SER A 46 24.43 2.75 -21.18
C SER A 46 24.87 1.59 -20.25
N LEU A 47 26.06 1.02 -20.51
CA LEU A 47 26.62 0.00 -19.64
C LEU A 47 26.99 0.57 -18.26
N ASP A 48 27.35 1.86 -18.16
CA ASP A 48 27.65 2.54 -16.92
C ASP A 48 26.38 2.95 -16.18
N HIS A 49 25.34 3.39 -16.91
CA HIS A 49 24.06 3.81 -16.37
C HIS A 49 22.92 3.04 -17.04
N TRP A 50 22.49 1.91 -16.47
CA TRP A 50 21.53 0.98 -17.09
C TRP A 50 20.21 1.63 -17.49
N PHE A 51 19.68 2.53 -16.66
CA PHE A 51 18.49 3.33 -16.97
C PHE A 51 18.83 4.79 -17.26
N GLY A 52 20.10 5.10 -17.63
CA GLY A 52 20.54 6.47 -17.85
C GLY A 52 20.56 7.32 -16.59
N THR A 53 20.67 8.63 -16.76
CA THR A 53 20.77 9.62 -15.67
C THR A 53 19.67 10.67 -15.75
N ASP A 54 19.40 11.32 -14.62
CA ASP A 54 18.39 12.36 -14.49
C ASP A 54 18.94 13.79 -14.81
N ASN A 55 18.10 14.80 -14.58
CA ASN A 55 18.44 16.21 -14.81
C ASN A 55 19.68 16.71 -14.05
N THR A 56 20.07 16.02 -12.99
CA THR A 56 21.22 16.36 -12.12
C THR A 56 22.35 15.32 -12.22
N GLY A 57 22.24 14.40 -13.20
CA GLY A 57 23.23 13.34 -13.42
C GLY A 57 23.18 12.20 -12.41
N ARG A 58 22.09 12.06 -11.63
CA ARG A 58 21.91 10.93 -10.72
C ARG A 58 21.47 9.70 -11.51
N ASP A 59 22.00 8.53 -11.12
CA ASP A 59 21.68 7.25 -11.76
C ASP A 59 20.22 6.84 -11.52
N VAL A 60 19.45 6.69 -12.61
CA VAL A 60 18.01 6.39 -12.53
C VAL A 60 17.76 4.99 -11.98
N PHE A 61 18.57 3.98 -12.34
CA PHE A 61 18.42 2.61 -11.86
C PHE A 61 18.58 2.53 -10.33
N SER A 62 19.65 3.13 -9.81
CA SER A 62 19.89 3.22 -8.37
C SER A 62 18.75 3.93 -7.64
N ARG A 63 18.24 5.02 -8.21
CA ARG A 63 17.10 5.75 -7.65
C ARG A 63 15.82 4.94 -7.66
N VAL A 64 15.55 4.15 -8.69
CA VAL A 64 14.36 3.27 -8.75
C VAL A 64 14.41 2.20 -7.67
N LEU A 65 15.59 1.58 -7.44
CA LEU A 65 15.76 0.59 -6.37
C LEU A 65 15.56 1.19 -4.98
N TYR A 66 16.26 2.27 -4.67
CA TYR A 66 16.14 2.93 -3.36
C TYR A 66 14.78 3.59 -3.16
N GLY A 67 14.22 4.19 -4.22
CA GLY A 67 12.89 4.77 -4.19
C GLY A 67 11.80 3.74 -3.88
N GLY A 68 11.96 2.51 -4.40
CA GLY A 68 11.08 1.41 -4.09
C GLY A 68 11.04 1.05 -2.62
N ARG A 69 12.16 1.11 -1.91
CA ARG A 69 12.18 0.88 -0.44
C ARG A 69 11.26 1.84 0.29
N VAL A 70 11.29 3.11 -0.09
CA VAL A 70 10.49 4.15 0.56
C VAL A 70 9.03 4.03 0.15
N SER A 71 8.72 3.93 -1.14
CA SER A 71 7.34 3.84 -1.64
C SER A 71 6.63 2.59 -1.15
N ILE A 72 7.32 1.42 -1.13
CA ILE A 72 6.75 0.17 -0.60
C ILE A 72 6.55 0.26 0.91
N PHE A 73 7.51 0.81 1.66
CA PHE A 73 7.37 1.01 3.10
C PHE A 73 6.14 1.87 3.41
N VAL A 74 5.95 2.98 2.70
CA VAL A 74 4.77 3.85 2.89
C VAL A 74 3.49 3.12 2.50
N GLY A 75 3.43 2.51 1.31
CA GLY A 75 2.20 1.88 0.82
C GLY A 75 1.81 0.63 1.63
N LEU A 76 2.71 -0.35 1.71
CA LEU A 76 2.45 -1.62 2.40
C LEU A 76 2.42 -1.42 3.92
N GLY A 77 3.35 -0.66 4.48
CA GLY A 77 3.41 -0.41 5.91
C GLY A 77 2.16 0.31 6.42
N SER A 78 1.72 1.37 5.73
CA SER A 78 0.49 2.09 6.13
C SER A 78 -0.75 1.21 5.99
N SER A 79 -0.86 0.37 4.94
CA SER A 79 -2.00 -0.52 4.75
C SER A 79 -2.07 -1.60 5.84
N LEU A 80 -0.93 -2.16 6.24
CA LEU A 80 -0.85 -3.12 7.34
C LEU A 80 -1.24 -2.48 8.68
N MET A 81 -0.73 -1.29 8.99
CA MET A 81 -1.08 -0.58 10.21
C MET A 81 -2.55 -0.15 10.24
N ALA A 82 -3.09 0.33 9.13
CA ALA A 82 -4.51 0.64 9.00
C ALA A 82 -5.38 -0.61 9.19
N ALA A 83 -4.95 -1.76 8.65
CA ALA A 83 -5.63 -3.03 8.85
C ALA A 83 -5.59 -3.50 10.30
N LEU A 84 -4.46 -3.40 10.98
CA LEU A 84 -4.34 -3.76 12.39
C LEU A 84 -5.30 -2.95 13.27
N ILE A 85 -5.34 -1.63 13.06
CA ILE A 85 -6.24 -0.74 13.80
C ILE A 85 -7.70 -1.06 13.46
N GLY A 86 -8.03 -1.15 12.17
CA GLY A 86 -9.38 -1.44 11.69
C GLY A 86 -9.90 -2.81 12.17
N LEU A 87 -9.04 -3.85 12.16
CA LEU A 87 -9.36 -5.17 12.70
C LEU A 87 -9.58 -5.12 14.21
N ALA A 88 -8.69 -4.49 14.97
CA ALA A 88 -8.79 -4.43 16.40
C ALA A 88 -10.11 -3.78 16.84
N ILE A 89 -10.44 -2.63 16.25
CA ILE A 89 -11.68 -1.91 16.60
C ILE A 89 -12.91 -2.62 15.99
N GLY A 90 -12.81 -3.09 14.74
CA GLY A 90 -13.92 -3.71 14.03
C GLY A 90 -14.34 -5.06 14.56
N CYS A 91 -13.38 -5.88 15.03
CA CYS A 91 -13.68 -7.15 15.67
C CYS A 91 -14.46 -6.96 16.96
N TYR A 92 -13.97 -6.08 17.83
CA TYR A 92 -14.64 -5.82 19.11
C TYR A 92 -15.98 -5.12 18.91
N GLY A 93 -16.00 -4.04 18.12
CA GLY A 93 -17.21 -3.25 17.86
C GLY A 93 -18.30 -4.05 17.14
N GLY A 94 -17.92 -4.83 16.13
CA GLY A 94 -18.87 -5.66 15.37
C GLY A 94 -19.51 -6.78 16.19
N TYR A 95 -18.75 -7.37 17.13
CA TYR A 95 -19.29 -8.41 18.00
C TYR A 95 -20.12 -7.84 19.15
N ARG A 96 -19.55 -6.90 19.94
CA ARG A 96 -20.20 -6.37 21.17
C ARG A 96 -21.13 -5.20 20.91
N GLY A 97 -20.89 -4.42 19.85
CA GLY A 97 -21.59 -3.17 19.62
C GLY A 97 -21.25 -2.09 20.65
N GLY A 98 -22.25 -1.30 21.03
CA GLY A 98 -22.11 -0.28 22.08
C GLY A 98 -21.38 1.00 21.61
N TRP A 99 -20.92 1.80 22.58
CA TRP A 99 -20.34 3.12 22.31
C TRP A 99 -19.07 3.06 21.43
N VAL A 100 -18.24 2.03 21.60
CA VAL A 100 -17.01 1.85 20.79
C VAL A 100 -17.36 1.72 19.32
N ASP A 101 -18.37 0.90 19.01
CA ASP A 101 -18.84 0.71 17.64
C ASP A 101 -19.44 1.99 17.05
N VAL A 102 -20.30 2.66 17.82
CA VAL A 102 -20.96 3.91 17.40
C VAL A 102 -19.93 4.99 17.10
N ILE A 103 -18.98 5.23 17.99
CA ILE A 103 -17.94 6.26 17.82
C ILE A 103 -17.03 5.92 16.63
N ALA A 104 -16.54 4.67 16.55
CA ALA A 104 -15.68 4.23 15.46
C ALA A 104 -16.39 4.34 14.08
N LEU A 105 -17.67 4.00 14.03
CA LEU A 105 -18.48 4.13 12.82
C LEU A 105 -18.57 5.61 12.40
N ARG A 106 -18.91 6.51 13.31
CA ARG A 106 -19.02 7.96 13.03
C ARG A 106 -17.70 8.56 12.57
N ILE A 107 -16.60 8.22 13.24
CA ILE A 107 -15.27 8.68 12.80
C ILE A 107 -14.95 8.14 11.41
N SER A 108 -15.20 6.85 11.15
CA SER A 108 -14.94 6.26 9.83
C SER A 108 -15.78 6.90 8.73
N GLU A 109 -17.04 7.28 9.01
CA GLU A 109 -17.93 7.99 8.09
C GLU A 109 -17.38 9.36 7.73
N ILE A 110 -16.86 10.13 8.69
CA ILE A 110 -16.23 11.44 8.47
C ILE A 110 -15.08 11.31 7.46
N PHE A 111 -14.15 10.38 7.68
CA PHE A 111 -13.01 10.19 6.78
C PHE A 111 -13.43 9.76 5.36
N THR A 112 -14.48 8.98 5.23
CA THR A 112 -14.96 8.48 3.93
C THR A 112 -15.94 9.42 3.22
N SER A 113 -16.38 10.49 3.88
CA SER A 113 -17.21 11.54 3.26
C SER A 113 -16.43 12.40 2.26
N PHE A 114 -15.10 12.37 2.32
CA PHE A 114 -14.23 13.12 1.41
C PHE A 114 -13.53 12.17 0.43
N PRO A 115 -13.32 12.60 -0.84
CA PRO A 115 -12.40 11.88 -1.73
C PRO A 115 -11.03 11.77 -1.09
N GLN A 116 -10.49 10.53 -1.03
CA GLN A 116 -9.25 10.23 -0.29
C GLN A 116 -8.08 11.15 -0.66
N ILE A 117 -7.87 11.40 -1.97
CA ILE A 117 -6.77 12.24 -2.44
C ILE A 117 -6.87 13.68 -1.92
N ILE A 118 -8.10 14.23 -1.87
CA ILE A 118 -8.34 15.60 -1.37
C ILE A 118 -8.05 15.68 0.12
N LEU A 119 -8.50 14.67 0.88
CA LEU A 119 -8.27 14.60 2.32
C LEU A 119 -6.77 14.49 2.64
N VAL A 120 -6.04 13.63 1.90
CA VAL A 120 -4.59 13.47 2.08
C VAL A 120 -3.87 14.78 1.73
N LEU A 121 -4.21 15.43 0.62
CA LEU A 121 -3.67 16.74 0.23
C LEU A 121 -3.86 17.80 1.32
N LEU A 122 -5.08 17.91 1.87
CA LEU A 122 -5.40 18.83 2.94
C LEU A 122 -4.54 18.56 4.18
N LEU A 123 -4.45 17.31 4.61
CA LEU A 123 -3.66 16.91 5.77
C LEU A 123 -2.16 17.15 5.58
N VAL A 124 -1.61 16.84 4.40
CA VAL A 124 -0.20 17.12 4.06
C VAL A 124 0.06 18.63 4.05
N SER A 125 -0.88 19.45 3.54
CA SER A 125 -0.75 20.91 3.53
C SER A 125 -0.68 21.51 4.94
N ILE A 126 -1.36 20.90 5.91
CA ILE A 126 -1.36 21.36 7.32
C ILE A 126 -0.13 20.83 8.07
N THR A 127 0.21 19.54 7.88
CA THR A 127 1.27 18.88 8.67
C THR A 127 2.67 19.06 8.08
N GLY A 128 2.75 19.49 6.82
CA GLY A 128 3.98 19.58 6.06
C GLY A 128 4.38 18.29 5.35
N GLN A 129 5.25 18.46 4.36
CA GLN A 129 5.79 17.34 3.55
C GLN A 129 6.84 16.55 4.34
N SER A 130 6.53 15.33 4.68
CA SER A 130 7.43 14.42 5.39
C SER A 130 7.00 12.98 5.14
N LEU A 131 7.98 12.07 5.08
CA LEU A 131 7.71 10.63 4.98
C LEU A 131 6.83 10.13 6.14
N THR A 132 7.17 10.55 7.36
CA THR A 132 6.43 10.17 8.58
C THR A 132 5.00 10.71 8.56
N ASN A 133 4.82 11.98 8.15
CA ASN A 133 3.48 12.58 8.08
C ASN A 133 2.62 11.83 7.07
N LEU A 134 3.16 11.54 5.88
CA LEU A 134 2.42 10.80 4.85
C LEU A 134 2.05 9.38 5.31
N PHE A 135 2.98 8.68 5.96
CA PHE A 135 2.75 7.37 6.54
C PHE A 135 1.59 7.39 7.56
N VAL A 136 1.62 8.34 8.49
CA VAL A 136 0.56 8.51 9.51
C VAL A 136 -0.78 8.90 8.87
N ILE A 137 -0.76 9.81 7.90
CA ILE A 137 -1.97 10.24 7.18
C ILE A 137 -2.64 9.07 6.47
N PHE A 138 -1.87 8.19 5.81
CA PHE A 138 -2.43 7.00 5.17
C PHE A 138 -3.04 6.02 6.19
N ILE A 139 -2.44 5.85 7.36
CA ILE A 139 -3.02 5.06 8.44
C ILE A 139 -4.34 5.68 8.89
N LEU A 140 -4.35 6.99 9.18
CA LEU A 140 -5.53 7.71 9.66
C LEU A 140 -6.68 7.73 8.65
N THR A 141 -6.39 7.73 7.36
CA THR A 141 -7.43 7.74 6.31
C THR A 141 -7.86 6.33 5.91
N GLY A 142 -7.00 5.31 6.09
CA GLY A 142 -7.24 3.95 5.63
C GLY A 142 -7.94 3.02 6.62
N TRP A 143 -7.80 3.23 7.93
CA TRP A 143 -8.32 2.31 8.95
C TRP A 143 -9.84 2.17 8.90
N GLY A 144 -10.58 3.21 8.52
CA GLY A 144 -12.04 3.22 8.50
C GLY A 144 -12.64 2.19 7.52
N GLY A 145 -12.01 1.96 6.37
CA GLY A 145 -12.40 0.91 5.41
C GLY A 145 -12.20 -0.48 6.00
N MET A 146 -11.04 -0.71 6.63
CA MET A 146 -10.70 -1.96 7.30
C MET A 146 -11.64 -2.25 8.48
N TYR A 147 -11.96 -1.23 9.28
CA TYR A 147 -12.93 -1.31 10.37
C TYR A 147 -14.31 -1.77 9.88
N ARG A 148 -14.86 -1.11 8.86
CA ARG A 148 -16.19 -1.46 8.33
C ARG A 148 -16.25 -2.88 7.79
N LEU A 149 -15.20 -3.32 7.08
CA LEU A 149 -15.11 -4.69 6.59
C LEU A 149 -15.09 -5.70 7.73
N SER A 150 -14.22 -5.48 8.71
CA SER A 150 -14.10 -6.35 9.89
C SER A 150 -15.40 -6.40 10.68
N ARG A 151 -16.00 -5.22 10.93
CA ARG A 151 -17.28 -5.07 11.59
C ARG A 151 -18.38 -5.88 10.91
N ALA A 152 -18.51 -5.76 9.59
CA ALA A 152 -19.52 -6.49 8.82
C ALA A 152 -19.34 -8.01 8.95
N ARG A 153 -18.08 -8.47 8.90
CA ARG A 153 -17.79 -9.90 9.11
C ARG A 153 -18.09 -10.37 10.52
N MET A 154 -17.77 -9.58 11.55
CA MET A 154 -18.11 -9.95 12.94
C MET A 154 -19.61 -9.99 13.18
N LEU A 155 -20.37 -9.07 12.60
CA LEU A 155 -21.84 -9.12 12.69
C LEU A 155 -22.40 -10.41 12.06
N SER A 156 -21.88 -10.84 10.90
CA SER A 156 -22.31 -12.11 10.29
C SER A 156 -21.90 -13.32 11.13
N LEU A 157 -20.64 -13.36 11.60
CA LEU A 157 -20.14 -14.50 12.38
C LEU A 157 -20.80 -14.62 13.77
N ARG A 158 -21.30 -13.52 14.32
CA ARG A 158 -21.99 -13.52 15.63
C ARG A 158 -23.25 -14.40 15.62
N GLU A 159 -23.92 -14.51 14.47
CA GLU A 159 -25.14 -15.31 14.32
C GLU A 159 -24.86 -16.82 14.14
N GLU A 160 -23.61 -17.22 14.00
CA GLU A 160 -23.22 -18.62 13.83
C GLU A 160 -23.37 -19.42 15.12
N GLU A 161 -23.85 -20.67 14.98
CA GLU A 161 -24.14 -21.56 16.14
C GLU A 161 -22.94 -21.77 17.04
N TYR A 162 -21.73 -21.89 16.47
CA TYR A 162 -20.52 -22.08 17.27
C TYR A 162 -20.20 -20.87 18.18
N VAL A 163 -20.52 -19.64 17.73
CA VAL A 163 -20.32 -18.43 18.53
C VAL A 163 -21.31 -18.39 19.68
N GLN A 164 -22.57 -18.70 19.43
CA GLN A 164 -23.62 -18.77 20.46
C GLN A 164 -23.30 -19.85 21.51
N ALA A 165 -22.76 -21.00 21.08
CA ALA A 165 -22.29 -22.03 22.00
C ALA A 165 -21.14 -21.53 22.89
N LEU A 166 -20.15 -20.81 22.32
CA LEU A 166 -19.05 -20.24 23.11
C LEU A 166 -19.54 -19.21 24.14
N GLU A 167 -20.56 -18.41 23.81
CA GLU A 167 -21.23 -17.50 24.76
C GLU A 167 -21.91 -18.27 25.89
N SER A 168 -22.65 -19.32 25.56
CA SER A 168 -23.34 -20.18 26.54
C SER A 168 -22.37 -20.86 27.49
N PHE A 169 -21.15 -21.17 27.08
CA PHE A 169 -20.07 -21.70 27.91
C PHE A 169 -19.36 -20.61 28.72
N GLY A 170 -19.78 -19.35 28.67
CA GLY A 170 -19.21 -18.25 29.45
C GLY A 170 -17.80 -17.84 28.98
N ILE A 171 -17.42 -18.13 27.76
CA ILE A 171 -16.13 -17.68 27.18
C ILE A 171 -16.14 -16.15 27.09
N SER A 172 -15.04 -15.51 27.50
CA SER A 172 -14.94 -14.05 27.47
C SER A 172 -15.04 -13.48 26.06
N THR A 173 -15.72 -12.33 25.91
CA THR A 173 -15.88 -11.58 24.65
C THR A 173 -14.58 -11.44 23.87
N PHE A 174 -13.48 -11.04 24.55
CA PHE A 174 -12.17 -10.89 23.94
C PHE A 174 -11.68 -12.18 23.28
N LYS A 175 -11.84 -13.31 23.98
CA LYS A 175 -11.41 -14.62 23.50
C LYS A 175 -12.28 -15.09 22.32
N ILE A 176 -13.58 -14.84 22.36
CA ILE A 176 -14.49 -15.12 21.24
C ILE A 176 -14.07 -14.32 20.02
N CYS A 177 -13.93 -12.98 20.14
CA CYS A 177 -13.57 -12.10 19.03
C CYS A 177 -12.22 -12.46 18.39
N TYR A 178 -11.16 -12.48 19.19
CA TYR A 178 -9.80 -12.51 18.63
C TYR A 178 -9.25 -13.93 18.43
N LYS A 179 -9.75 -14.92 19.16
CA LYS A 179 -9.28 -16.30 19.02
C LYS A 179 -10.17 -17.15 18.10
N HIS A 180 -11.49 -16.94 18.15
CA HIS A 180 -12.42 -17.82 17.43
C HIS A 180 -13.04 -17.18 16.18
N MET A 181 -13.35 -15.87 16.20
CA MET A 181 -13.98 -15.20 15.06
C MET A 181 -12.95 -14.57 14.11
N LEU A 182 -11.93 -13.91 14.61
CA LEU A 182 -10.92 -13.20 13.80
C LEU A 182 -10.29 -14.09 12.70
N PRO A 183 -9.88 -15.34 12.94
CA PRO A 183 -9.33 -16.19 11.88
C PRO A 183 -10.25 -16.34 10.66
N ASN A 184 -11.57 -16.38 10.89
CA ASN A 184 -12.58 -16.49 9.83
C ASN A 184 -12.81 -15.15 9.08
N ALA A 185 -12.37 -14.03 9.67
CA ALA A 185 -12.45 -12.71 9.05
C ALA A 185 -11.18 -12.32 8.28
N LEU A 186 -10.07 -13.04 8.44
CA LEU A 186 -8.78 -12.67 7.85
C LEU A 186 -8.78 -12.70 6.31
N GLY A 187 -9.49 -13.64 5.68
CA GLY A 187 -9.49 -13.76 4.22
C GLY A 187 -9.84 -12.45 3.50
N PRO A 188 -11.04 -11.89 3.70
CA PRO A 188 -11.41 -10.60 3.11
C PRO A 188 -10.51 -9.43 3.51
N VAL A 189 -9.95 -9.45 4.72
CA VAL A 189 -9.04 -8.39 5.19
C VAL A 189 -7.70 -8.45 4.44
N MET A 190 -7.17 -9.63 4.17
CA MET A 190 -5.94 -9.78 3.38
C MET A 190 -6.13 -9.22 1.96
N VAL A 191 -7.27 -9.47 1.33
CA VAL A 191 -7.62 -8.85 0.03
C VAL A 191 -7.67 -7.32 0.16
N MET A 192 -8.29 -6.79 1.22
CA MET A 192 -8.36 -5.35 1.42
C MET A 192 -6.98 -4.72 1.66
N ILE A 193 -6.05 -5.42 2.33
CA ILE A 193 -4.65 -4.96 2.50
C ILE A 193 -3.97 -4.82 1.14
N THR A 194 -4.12 -5.79 0.23
CA THR A 194 -3.50 -5.71 -1.10
C THR A 194 -4.05 -4.53 -1.90
N LEU A 195 -5.37 -4.35 -1.94
CA LEU A 195 -6.01 -3.22 -2.62
C LEU A 195 -5.57 -1.87 -2.03
N SER A 196 -5.54 -1.76 -0.70
CA SER A 196 -5.11 -0.53 -0.02
C SER A 196 -3.63 -0.23 -0.26
N THR A 197 -2.77 -1.26 -0.32
CA THR A 197 -1.34 -1.10 -0.66
C THR A 197 -1.18 -0.49 -2.04
N ALA A 198 -1.87 -1.01 -3.05
CA ALA A 198 -1.85 -0.48 -4.41
C ALA A 198 -2.34 0.98 -4.45
N MET A 199 -3.46 1.27 -3.79
CA MET A 199 -4.04 2.62 -3.73
C MET A 199 -3.12 3.63 -3.01
N PHE A 200 -2.47 3.25 -1.92
CA PHE A 200 -1.56 4.15 -1.20
C PHE A 200 -0.29 4.43 -2.00
N ILE A 201 0.27 3.45 -2.71
CA ILE A 201 1.42 3.68 -3.60
C ILE A 201 1.04 4.61 -4.74
N LEU A 202 -0.12 4.40 -5.38
CA LEU A 202 -0.58 5.30 -6.45
C LEU A 202 -0.88 6.70 -5.93
N THR A 203 -1.44 6.83 -4.73
CA THR A 203 -1.71 8.13 -4.10
C THR A 203 -0.41 8.85 -3.74
N GLU A 204 0.57 8.13 -3.14
CA GLU A 204 1.92 8.67 -2.87
C GLU A 204 2.58 9.14 -4.16
N ALA A 205 2.58 8.28 -5.19
CA ALA A 205 3.18 8.62 -6.47
C ALA A 205 2.50 9.85 -7.12
N GLY A 206 1.16 9.93 -7.07
CA GLY A 206 0.42 11.09 -7.58
C GLY A 206 0.70 12.38 -6.82
N LEU A 207 0.76 12.33 -5.49
CA LEU A 207 1.09 13.48 -4.66
C LEU A 207 2.53 13.96 -4.88
N SER A 208 3.48 13.02 -4.92
CA SER A 208 4.89 13.30 -5.17
C SER A 208 5.12 13.80 -6.60
N PHE A 209 4.38 13.27 -7.59
CA PHE A 209 4.39 13.77 -8.96
C PHE A 209 3.95 15.24 -9.03
N LEU A 210 2.95 15.64 -8.25
CA LEU A 210 2.52 17.03 -8.14
C LEU A 210 3.42 17.91 -7.25
N GLY A 211 4.50 17.34 -6.68
CA GLY A 211 5.39 18.04 -5.76
C GLY A 211 4.82 18.26 -4.35
N LEU A 212 3.74 17.54 -4.00
CA LEU A 212 3.03 17.69 -2.72
C LEU A 212 3.19 16.46 -1.80
N GLY A 213 4.00 15.49 -2.21
CA GLY A 213 4.27 14.27 -1.45
C GLY A 213 5.44 14.39 -0.47
N VAL A 214 6.36 13.45 -0.56
CA VAL A 214 7.61 13.42 0.21
C VAL A 214 8.60 14.45 -0.36
N PRO A 215 9.47 15.09 0.46
CA PRO A 215 10.48 16.02 -0.04
C PRO A 215 11.35 15.43 -1.16
N LEU A 216 11.69 16.24 -2.17
CA LEU A 216 12.39 15.79 -3.40
C LEU A 216 13.80 15.21 -3.17
N ASN A 217 14.40 15.47 -2.02
CA ASN A 217 15.68 14.88 -1.62
C ASN A 217 15.55 13.42 -1.15
N VAL A 218 14.35 12.93 -0.89
CA VAL A 218 14.11 11.52 -0.57
C VAL A 218 13.73 10.80 -1.86
N PRO A 219 14.47 9.78 -2.29
CA PRO A 219 14.09 9.02 -3.47
C PRO A 219 12.82 8.22 -3.17
N THR A 220 11.74 8.51 -3.88
CA THR A 220 10.51 7.71 -3.98
C THR A 220 10.19 7.50 -5.45
N TRP A 221 9.38 6.51 -5.76
CA TRP A 221 8.94 6.30 -7.15
C TRP A 221 8.20 7.54 -7.68
N GLY A 222 7.36 8.17 -6.85
CA GLY A 222 6.64 9.38 -7.22
C GLY A 222 7.57 10.57 -7.49
N ASN A 223 8.58 10.78 -6.64
CA ASN A 223 9.56 11.86 -6.82
C ASN A 223 10.43 11.65 -8.07
N ILE A 224 10.71 10.38 -8.44
CA ILE A 224 11.42 10.10 -9.69
C ILE A 224 10.51 10.44 -10.88
N LEU A 225 9.21 10.09 -10.79
CA LEU A 225 8.24 10.37 -11.85
C LEU A 225 7.98 11.88 -12.05
N ASN A 226 8.20 12.70 -11.02
CA ASN A 226 7.98 14.16 -11.06
C ASN A 226 8.73 14.85 -12.21
N VAL A 227 9.86 14.30 -12.67
CA VAL A 227 10.60 14.87 -13.83
C VAL A 227 9.75 14.94 -15.10
N ALA A 228 8.73 14.08 -15.21
CA ALA A 228 7.82 14.03 -16.36
C ALA A 228 6.77 15.18 -16.39
N THR A 229 6.75 16.04 -15.37
CA THR A 229 5.97 17.31 -15.39
C THR A 229 6.58 18.32 -16.36
N ASP A 230 7.88 18.21 -16.68
CA ASP A 230 8.55 18.98 -17.70
C ASP A 230 8.28 18.34 -19.08
N ILE A 231 7.62 19.09 -19.97
CA ILE A 231 7.24 18.60 -21.31
C ILE A 231 8.46 18.25 -22.17
N VAL A 232 9.59 18.94 -21.97
CA VAL A 232 10.84 18.64 -22.68
C VAL A 232 11.40 17.29 -22.23
N VAL A 233 11.35 17.01 -20.92
CA VAL A 233 11.78 15.73 -20.36
C VAL A 233 10.85 14.62 -20.83
N LEU A 234 9.55 14.86 -20.77
CA LEU A 234 8.53 13.88 -21.20
C LEU A 234 8.73 13.44 -22.64
N GLN A 235 9.01 14.37 -23.53
CA GLN A 235 9.15 14.09 -24.97
C GLN A 235 10.52 13.53 -25.39
N ASN A 236 11.60 13.98 -24.75
CA ASN A 236 12.97 13.71 -25.25
C ASN A 236 13.79 12.77 -24.35
N TYR A 237 13.41 12.57 -23.08
CA TYR A 237 14.22 11.84 -22.10
C TYR A 237 13.39 10.74 -21.40
N TRP A 238 12.77 9.85 -22.21
CA TRP A 238 11.88 8.78 -21.75
C TRP A 238 12.51 7.90 -20.64
N TRP A 239 13.81 7.70 -20.66
CA TRP A 239 14.53 6.88 -19.67
C TRP A 239 14.52 7.44 -18.27
N MET A 240 14.21 8.72 -18.09
CA MET A 240 14.16 9.35 -16.78
C MET A 240 12.86 9.05 -16.03
N TRP A 241 11.79 8.71 -16.73
CA TRP A 241 10.46 8.49 -16.16
C TRP A 241 9.84 7.13 -16.50
N ALA A 242 10.01 6.60 -17.69
CA ALA A 242 9.35 5.38 -18.13
C ALA A 242 9.76 4.14 -17.31
N PRO A 243 11.04 3.92 -16.92
CA PRO A 243 11.40 2.78 -16.09
C PRO A 243 10.66 2.76 -14.76
N VAL A 244 10.56 3.89 -14.07
CA VAL A 244 9.84 3.96 -12.80
C VAL A 244 8.33 3.80 -12.99
N GLY A 245 7.76 4.36 -14.06
CA GLY A 245 6.36 4.17 -14.42
C GLY A 245 6.02 2.69 -14.66
N ILE A 246 6.89 1.96 -15.35
CA ILE A 246 6.77 0.51 -15.57
C ILE A 246 6.84 -0.23 -14.23
N VAL A 247 7.80 0.09 -13.37
CA VAL A 247 7.96 -0.58 -12.07
C VAL A 247 6.74 -0.35 -11.18
N ILE A 248 6.19 0.87 -11.11
CA ILE A 248 4.95 1.15 -10.37
C ILE A 248 3.79 0.31 -10.93
N SER A 249 3.63 0.30 -12.25
CA SER A 249 2.55 -0.43 -12.91
C SER A 249 2.65 -1.94 -12.66
N VAL A 250 3.83 -2.51 -12.81
CA VAL A 250 4.08 -3.94 -12.55
C VAL A 250 3.85 -4.28 -11.09
N PHE A 251 4.29 -3.43 -10.15
CA PHE A 251 4.08 -3.65 -8.72
C PHE A 251 2.59 -3.61 -8.36
N VAL A 252 1.85 -2.62 -8.84
CA VAL A 252 0.41 -2.49 -8.60
C VAL A 252 -0.36 -3.68 -9.18
N LEU A 253 -0.02 -4.11 -10.41
CA LEU A 253 -0.62 -5.30 -11.02
C LEU A 253 -0.29 -6.57 -10.22
N ALA A 254 0.96 -6.72 -9.77
CA ALA A 254 1.38 -7.87 -8.96
C ALA A 254 0.58 -7.96 -7.65
N VAL A 255 0.42 -6.84 -6.95
CA VAL A 255 -0.35 -6.76 -5.70
C VAL A 255 -1.85 -7.05 -5.95
N ASN A 256 -2.43 -6.56 -7.05
CA ASN A 256 -3.82 -6.85 -7.42
C ASN A 256 -4.02 -8.34 -7.74
N PHE A 257 -3.12 -8.97 -8.52
CA PHE A 257 -3.18 -10.40 -8.81
C PHE A 257 -3.08 -11.27 -7.55
N ILE A 258 -2.25 -10.86 -6.56
CA ILE A 258 -2.20 -11.52 -5.26
C ILE A 258 -3.55 -11.35 -4.54
N GLY A 259 -4.12 -10.16 -4.55
CA GLY A 259 -5.42 -9.87 -3.95
C GLY A 259 -6.55 -10.73 -4.54
N ASP A 260 -6.62 -10.83 -5.86
CA ASP A 260 -7.60 -11.67 -6.56
C ASP A 260 -7.43 -13.15 -6.22
N GLY A 261 -6.18 -13.64 -6.21
CA GLY A 261 -5.90 -15.02 -5.83
C GLY A 261 -6.26 -15.35 -4.36
N LEU A 262 -6.07 -14.40 -3.45
CA LEU A 262 -6.50 -14.52 -2.06
C LEU A 262 -8.03 -14.55 -1.96
N ARG A 263 -8.73 -13.70 -2.72
CA ARG A 263 -10.19 -13.68 -2.80
C ARG A 263 -10.73 -15.03 -3.27
N ASP A 264 -10.23 -15.54 -4.40
CA ASP A 264 -10.65 -16.83 -4.97
C ASP A 264 -10.40 -18.00 -4.00
N SER A 265 -9.34 -17.93 -3.21
CA SER A 265 -9.00 -18.99 -2.25
C SER A 265 -9.87 -18.97 -0.99
N THR A 266 -10.44 -17.81 -0.65
CA THR A 266 -11.26 -17.61 0.56
C THR A 266 -12.76 -17.61 0.29
N ASP A 267 -13.18 -17.67 -0.98
CA ASP A 267 -14.61 -17.73 -1.36
C ASP A 267 -15.17 -19.14 -1.15
N PRO A 268 -16.17 -19.32 -0.26
CA PRO A 268 -16.80 -20.62 -0.01
C PRO A 268 -17.65 -21.12 -1.20
N SER A 269 -18.15 -20.22 -2.04
CA SER A 269 -19.06 -20.56 -3.14
C SER A 269 -18.41 -21.42 -4.24
N GLN A 270 -17.09 -21.49 -4.29
CA GLN A 270 -16.31 -22.33 -5.22
C GLN A 270 -15.93 -23.70 -4.62
N GLN A 271 -16.64 -24.14 -3.59
CA GLN A 271 -16.43 -25.45 -2.95
C GLN A 271 -17.38 -26.54 -3.47
N GLY A 272 -18.09 -26.28 -4.58
CA GLY A 272 -18.92 -27.26 -5.29
C GLY A 272 -18.14 -28.04 -6.34
#